data_f20161097c738abb4d68f5d9646447f5
#
_entry.id   f20161097c738abb4d68f5d9646447f5
#
_cell.length_a   1.000
_cell.length_b   1.000
_cell.length_c   1.000
_cell.angle_alpha   90.00
_cell.angle_beta   90.00
_cell.angle_gamma   90.00
#
_symmetry.space_group_name_H-M   'P 1'
#
loop_
_entity.id
_entity.type
_entity.pdbx_description
1 polymer ?
#
loop_
_entity_poly.entity_id
_entity_poly.type
_entity_poly.pdbx_seq_one_letter_code
_entity_poly.pdbx_strand_id
1 'polypeptide(L)'
;MLIPQQASTAQSSTTHTHTRLKLTATMAVVNRKTSTMVAAVAVVVALLLASASSASAAITCGQVGTALAPCIPYATGRASALPSSCCSGVRSLNGQARSSSDRQAACRCLKSLANSVKSVNMGTVATIPGKCGVSVPFPISMSTDCNKVS
;
A
#
# COMPACT_ATOMS: atom_id res chain seq x y z
N MET A 1 26.41 19.75 -43.45
CA MET A 1 27.11 19.46 -42.18
C MET A 1 26.39 18.32 -41.49
N LEU A 2 26.94 17.12 -41.61
CA LEU A 2 26.36 15.89 -41.09
C LEU A 2 26.79 15.70 -39.63
N ILE A 3 25.84 15.42 -38.74
CA ILE A 3 26.14 15.04 -37.34
C ILE A 3 25.82 13.55 -37.21
N PRO A 4 26.77 12.69 -36.80
CA PRO A 4 26.53 11.26 -36.67
C PRO A 4 25.77 10.90 -35.39
N GLN A 5 24.85 9.99 -35.56
CA GLN A 5 24.16 9.26 -34.49
C GLN A 5 25.12 8.40 -33.69
N GLN A 6 25.07 8.50 -32.38
CA GLN A 6 25.65 7.53 -31.47
C GLN A 6 24.50 6.73 -30.84
N ALA A 7 24.33 5.53 -31.35
CA ALA A 7 23.54 4.48 -30.68
C ALA A 7 24.35 3.93 -29.52
N SER A 8 23.83 4.05 -28.30
CA SER A 8 24.37 3.36 -27.14
C SER A 8 23.29 2.39 -26.61
N THR A 9 23.41 1.16 -27.07
CA THR A 9 22.69 0.00 -26.53
C THR A 9 23.34 -0.40 -25.22
N ALA A 10 22.70 -0.11 -24.10
CA ALA A 10 23.03 -0.71 -22.81
C ALA A 10 22.03 -1.83 -22.51
N GLN A 11 22.41 -3.05 -22.89
CA GLN A 11 21.76 -4.27 -22.42
C GLN A 11 22.14 -4.47 -20.96
N SER A 12 21.18 -4.26 -20.06
CA SER A 12 21.30 -4.71 -18.67
C SER A 12 20.84 -6.17 -18.60
N SER A 13 21.81 -7.07 -18.63
CA SER A 13 21.61 -8.49 -18.39
C SER A 13 21.34 -8.72 -16.90
N THR A 14 20.09 -8.90 -16.54
CA THR A 14 19.73 -9.31 -15.18
C THR A 14 20.01 -10.80 -15.03
N THR A 15 21.18 -11.12 -14.52
CA THR A 15 21.57 -12.48 -14.15
C THR A 15 20.76 -12.90 -12.93
N HIS A 16 19.70 -13.68 -13.15
CA HIS A 16 19.03 -14.43 -12.08
C HIS A 16 19.98 -15.49 -11.53
N THR A 17 20.65 -15.14 -10.45
CA THR A 17 21.42 -16.10 -9.66
C THR A 17 20.43 -16.97 -8.87
N HIS A 18 20.05 -18.10 -9.45
CA HIS A 18 19.40 -19.18 -8.71
C HIS A 18 20.41 -19.74 -7.69
N THR A 19 20.37 -19.21 -6.49
CA THR A 19 21.04 -19.83 -5.35
C THR A 19 20.27 -21.11 -5.00
N ARG A 20 20.66 -22.22 -5.63
CA ARG A 20 20.27 -23.56 -5.17
C ARG A 20 20.90 -23.76 -3.80
N LEU A 21 20.11 -23.62 -2.77
CA LEU A 21 20.43 -24.07 -1.43
C LEU A 21 20.52 -25.60 -1.49
N LYS A 22 21.74 -26.10 -1.68
CA LYS A 22 22.02 -27.52 -1.48
C LYS A 22 21.89 -27.79 0.00
N LEU A 23 20.73 -28.31 0.40
CA LEU A 23 20.53 -28.91 1.71
C LEU A 23 21.37 -30.18 1.74
N THR A 24 22.60 -30.09 2.17
CA THR A 24 23.40 -31.24 2.55
C THR A 24 22.76 -31.82 3.82
N ALA A 25 22.04 -32.91 3.64
CA ALA A 25 21.54 -33.74 4.73
C ALA A 25 22.74 -34.32 5.46
N THR A 26 23.26 -33.66 6.46
CA THR A 26 24.13 -34.24 7.48
C THR A 26 23.25 -35.14 8.33
N MET A 27 23.30 -36.44 8.07
CA MET A 27 22.75 -37.49 8.91
C MET A 27 23.60 -37.52 10.21
N ALA A 28 23.29 -36.62 11.15
CA ALA A 28 23.76 -36.77 12.51
C ALA A 28 22.91 -37.85 13.17
N VAL A 29 23.55 -38.90 13.64
CA VAL A 29 22.95 -39.94 14.49
C VAL A 29 22.54 -39.27 15.78
N VAL A 30 21.31 -38.77 15.85
CA VAL A 30 20.76 -38.11 17.04
C VAL A 30 20.22 -39.18 17.96
N ASN A 31 20.82 -39.26 19.15
CA ASN A 31 20.41 -40.15 20.23
C ASN A 31 18.91 -40.00 20.52
N ARG A 32 18.14 -41.07 20.57
CA ARG A 32 16.67 -41.14 20.58
C ARG A 32 15.99 -40.24 21.64
N LYS A 33 16.70 -39.90 22.75
CA LYS A 33 16.19 -39.04 23.83
C LYS A 33 16.29 -37.54 23.51
N THR A 34 17.23 -37.09 22.67
CA THR A 34 17.37 -35.70 22.25
C THR A 34 16.49 -35.38 21.05
N SER A 35 16.09 -36.39 20.28
CA SER A 35 15.24 -36.22 19.07
C SER A 35 13.84 -35.72 19.43
N THR A 36 13.24 -36.15 20.55
CA THR A 36 11.89 -35.70 20.95
C THR A 36 11.87 -34.25 21.42
N MET A 37 12.91 -33.79 22.09
CA MET A 37 13.03 -32.40 22.52
C MET A 37 13.21 -31.43 21.34
N VAL A 38 14.07 -31.80 20.38
CA VAL A 38 14.32 -31.00 19.18
C VAL A 38 13.06 -30.94 18.29
N ALA A 39 12.35 -32.07 18.15
CA ALA A 39 11.09 -32.11 17.41
C ALA A 39 10.00 -31.24 18.08
N ALA A 40 9.89 -31.28 19.39
CA ALA A 40 8.93 -30.45 20.13
C ALA A 40 9.22 -28.95 19.98
N VAL A 41 10.49 -28.55 20.09
CA VAL A 41 10.89 -27.14 19.88
C VAL A 41 10.63 -26.69 18.44
N ALA A 42 10.93 -27.53 17.45
CA ALA A 42 10.66 -27.21 16.04
C ALA A 42 9.17 -27.02 15.76
N VAL A 43 8.30 -27.84 16.36
CA VAL A 43 6.83 -27.69 16.22
C VAL A 43 6.35 -26.41 16.91
N VAL A 44 6.83 -26.09 18.08
CA VAL A 44 6.46 -24.85 18.80
C VAL A 44 6.90 -23.63 18.00
N VAL A 45 8.12 -23.61 17.47
CA VAL A 45 8.61 -22.51 16.63
C VAL A 45 7.79 -22.40 15.34
N ALA A 46 7.44 -23.51 14.70
CA ALA A 46 6.60 -23.50 13.51
C ALA A 46 5.18 -22.98 13.80
N LEU A 47 4.60 -23.34 14.96
CA LEU A 47 3.29 -22.82 15.39
C LEU A 47 3.36 -21.31 15.72
N LEU A 48 4.45 -20.84 16.34
CA LEU A 48 4.64 -19.41 16.61
C LEU A 48 4.85 -18.59 15.34
N LEU A 49 5.52 -19.13 14.32
CA LEU A 49 5.69 -18.50 13.02
C LEU A 49 4.40 -18.52 12.18
N ALA A 50 3.57 -19.55 12.33
CA ALA A 50 2.27 -19.64 11.65
C ALA A 50 1.23 -18.65 12.23
N SER A 51 1.43 -18.17 13.47
CA SER A 51 0.59 -17.16 14.11
C SER A 51 0.90 -15.73 13.66
N ALA A 52 1.86 -15.52 12.75
CA ALA A 52 2.01 -14.26 12.03
C ALA A 52 0.80 -14.10 11.09
N SER A 53 -0.40 -14.00 11.67
CA SER A 53 -1.59 -13.53 10.99
C SER A 53 -1.20 -12.26 10.26
N SER A 54 -1.47 -12.20 8.98
CA SER A 54 -1.37 -10.97 8.18
C SER A 54 -2.22 -9.91 8.89
N ALA A 55 -1.62 -9.21 9.85
CA ALA A 55 -2.18 -7.97 10.35
C ALA A 55 -2.22 -7.07 9.13
N SER A 56 -3.37 -6.99 8.47
CA SER A 56 -3.66 -5.95 7.49
C SER A 56 -3.28 -4.66 8.20
N ALA A 57 -2.18 -4.05 7.77
CA ALA A 57 -1.73 -2.82 8.40
C ALA A 57 -2.87 -1.82 8.27
N ALA A 58 -3.50 -1.47 9.38
CA ALA A 58 -4.61 -0.53 9.40
C ALA A 58 -4.20 0.74 8.68
N ILE A 59 -5.09 1.29 7.84
CA ILE A 59 -4.82 2.52 7.09
C ILE A 59 -4.45 3.62 8.08
N THR A 60 -3.28 4.21 7.89
CA THR A 60 -2.77 5.33 8.71
C THR A 60 -2.98 6.66 8.00
N CYS A 61 -3.14 7.74 8.77
CA CYS A 61 -3.30 9.07 8.19
C CYS A 61 -2.03 9.56 7.44
N GLY A 62 -0.85 9.07 7.85
CA GLY A 62 0.39 9.31 7.10
C GLY A 62 0.35 8.72 5.69
N GLN A 63 -0.09 7.47 5.57
CA GLN A 63 -0.27 6.80 4.26
C GLN A 63 -1.30 7.54 3.39
N VAL A 64 -2.45 7.93 3.97
CA VAL A 64 -3.47 8.72 3.27
C VAL A 64 -2.89 10.05 2.79
N GLY A 65 -2.19 10.77 3.66
CA GLY A 65 -1.57 12.06 3.33
C GLY A 65 -0.54 11.95 2.20
N THR A 66 0.36 10.96 2.28
CA THR A 66 1.38 10.72 1.25
C THR A 66 0.75 10.33 -0.09
N ALA A 67 -0.24 9.43 -0.09
CA ALA A 67 -0.91 8.98 -1.31
C ALA A 67 -1.69 10.10 -1.99
N LEU A 68 -2.27 11.04 -1.24
CA LEU A 68 -3.12 12.12 -1.76
C LEU A 68 -2.39 13.46 -1.89
N ALA A 69 -1.13 13.57 -1.45
CA ALA A 69 -0.34 14.80 -1.64
C ALA A 69 -0.35 15.32 -3.09
N PRO A 70 -0.24 14.47 -4.13
CA PRO A 70 -0.33 14.92 -5.52
C PRO A 70 -1.70 15.48 -5.92
N CYS A 71 -2.76 15.22 -5.14
CA CYS A 71 -4.11 15.74 -5.40
C CYS A 71 -4.30 17.17 -4.91
N ILE A 72 -3.49 17.64 -3.96
CA ILE A 72 -3.66 18.91 -3.26
C ILE A 72 -3.71 20.12 -4.22
N PRO A 73 -2.81 20.25 -5.21
CA PRO A 73 -2.88 21.38 -6.14
C PRO A 73 -4.22 21.46 -6.89
N TYR A 74 -4.77 20.31 -7.30
CA TYR A 74 -6.07 20.26 -7.95
C TYR A 74 -7.22 20.54 -6.97
N ALA A 75 -7.19 19.95 -5.78
CA ALA A 75 -8.19 20.12 -4.74
C ALA A 75 -8.28 21.58 -4.22
N THR A 76 -7.20 22.35 -4.34
CA THR A 76 -7.12 23.76 -3.94
C THR A 76 -7.27 24.75 -5.10
N GLY A 77 -7.54 24.26 -6.32
CA GLY A 77 -7.68 25.09 -7.52
C GLY A 77 -6.37 25.69 -8.05
N ARG A 78 -5.21 25.26 -7.51
CA ARG A 78 -3.87 25.68 -8.00
C ARG A 78 -3.45 24.97 -9.28
N ALA A 79 -4.08 23.85 -9.60
CA ALA A 79 -3.92 23.14 -10.85
C ALA A 79 -5.29 22.91 -11.50
N SER A 80 -5.38 23.13 -12.80
CA SER A 80 -6.60 22.90 -13.61
C SER A 80 -6.80 21.46 -14.00
N ALA A 81 -5.71 20.68 -14.07
CA ALA A 81 -5.72 19.27 -14.43
C ALA A 81 -5.40 18.36 -13.24
N LEU A 82 -6.08 17.22 -13.18
CA LEU A 82 -5.83 16.19 -12.18
C LEU A 82 -4.62 15.35 -12.62
N PRO A 83 -3.50 15.31 -11.84
CA PRO A 83 -2.33 14.56 -12.24
C PRO A 83 -2.54 13.06 -12.10
N SER A 84 -1.90 12.27 -12.96
CA SER A 84 -1.98 10.80 -12.94
C SER A 84 -1.51 10.19 -11.60
N SER A 85 -0.52 10.83 -10.96
CA SER A 85 -0.02 10.45 -9.63
C SER A 85 -1.10 10.57 -8.54
N CYS A 86 -2.00 11.56 -8.62
CA CYS A 86 -3.17 11.64 -7.74
C CYS A 86 -4.07 10.40 -7.92
N CYS A 87 -4.40 10.05 -9.17
CA CYS A 87 -5.23 8.89 -9.43
C CYS A 87 -4.57 7.57 -9.01
N SER A 88 -3.26 7.45 -9.12
CA SER A 88 -2.53 6.30 -8.60
C SER A 88 -2.68 6.19 -7.08
N GLY A 89 -2.56 7.29 -6.35
CA GLY A 89 -2.78 7.35 -4.91
C GLY A 89 -4.20 6.97 -4.51
N VAL A 90 -5.20 7.52 -5.20
CA VAL A 90 -6.63 7.23 -4.96
C VAL A 90 -6.94 5.74 -5.17
N ARG A 91 -6.47 5.15 -6.27
CA ARG A 91 -6.65 3.72 -6.55
C ARG A 91 -5.94 2.83 -5.52
N SER A 92 -4.73 3.21 -5.10
CA SER A 92 -3.98 2.49 -4.07
C SER A 92 -4.75 2.48 -2.75
N LEU A 93 -5.23 3.62 -2.28
CA LEU A 93 -6.02 3.73 -1.05
C LEU A 93 -7.32 2.93 -1.14
N ASN A 94 -8.03 3.01 -2.26
CA ASN A 94 -9.24 2.22 -2.47
C ASN A 94 -8.97 0.70 -2.41
N GLY A 95 -7.84 0.26 -2.98
CA GLY A 95 -7.40 -1.13 -2.93
C GLY A 95 -7.01 -1.61 -1.52
N GLN A 96 -6.59 -0.70 -0.65
CA GLN A 96 -6.24 -0.99 0.75
C GLN A 96 -7.46 -0.95 1.67
N ALA A 97 -8.43 -0.07 1.42
CA ALA A 97 -9.63 0.12 2.23
C ALA A 97 -10.69 -0.98 2.00
N ARG A 98 -10.34 -2.23 2.25
CA ARG A 98 -11.20 -3.39 1.96
C ARG A 98 -12.23 -3.67 3.04
N SER A 99 -11.90 -3.44 4.29
CA SER A 99 -12.81 -3.61 5.43
C SER A 99 -13.56 -2.32 5.76
N SER A 100 -14.68 -2.42 6.47
CA SER A 100 -15.39 -1.24 7.00
C SER A 100 -14.49 -0.43 7.92
N SER A 101 -13.67 -1.08 8.76
CA SER A 101 -12.73 -0.40 9.65
C SER A 101 -11.69 0.41 8.87
N ASP A 102 -11.16 -0.12 7.77
CA ASP A 102 -10.20 0.60 6.91
C ASP A 102 -10.86 1.80 6.25
N ARG A 103 -12.07 1.64 5.72
CA ARG A 103 -12.82 2.74 5.11
C ARG A 103 -13.16 3.83 6.13
N GLN A 104 -13.52 3.46 7.35
CA GLN A 104 -13.75 4.41 8.44
C GLN A 104 -12.46 5.14 8.83
N ALA A 105 -11.34 4.43 8.91
CA ALA A 105 -10.03 5.04 9.18
C ALA A 105 -9.64 6.01 8.06
N ALA A 106 -9.76 5.59 6.79
CA ALA A 106 -9.51 6.45 5.63
C ALA A 106 -10.40 7.71 5.66
N CYS A 107 -11.70 7.56 5.96
CA CYS A 107 -12.63 8.68 6.06
C CYS A 107 -12.19 9.69 7.15
N ARG A 108 -11.83 9.23 8.33
CA ARG A 108 -11.34 10.10 9.42
C ARG A 108 -10.06 10.82 9.01
N CYS A 109 -9.13 10.11 8.37
CA CYS A 109 -7.88 10.70 7.88
C CYS A 109 -8.12 11.73 6.77
N LEU A 110 -9.05 11.48 5.85
CA LEU A 110 -9.44 12.43 4.80
C LEU A 110 -10.02 13.73 5.39
N LYS A 111 -10.90 13.64 6.39
CA LYS A 111 -11.43 14.80 7.09
C LYS A 111 -10.33 15.59 7.80
N SER A 112 -9.41 14.91 8.47
CA SER A 112 -8.26 15.55 9.12
C SER A 112 -7.36 16.26 8.10
N LEU A 113 -7.06 15.62 6.97
CA LEU A 113 -6.27 16.20 5.89
C LEU A 113 -6.97 17.44 5.30
N ALA A 114 -8.27 17.36 5.04
CA ALA A 114 -9.04 18.48 4.51
C ALA A 114 -9.06 19.68 5.47
N ASN A 115 -9.11 19.43 6.78
CA ASN A 115 -9.00 20.50 7.80
C ASN A 115 -7.61 21.11 7.88
N SER A 116 -6.56 20.35 7.57
CA SER A 116 -5.17 20.81 7.64
C SER A 116 -4.75 21.63 6.42
N VAL A 117 -5.39 21.41 5.27
CA VAL A 117 -5.05 22.07 4.01
C VAL A 117 -5.95 23.29 3.81
N LYS A 118 -5.33 24.47 3.75
CA LYS A 118 -6.08 25.72 3.50
C LYS A 118 -6.67 25.72 2.07
N SER A 119 -7.86 26.31 1.94
CA SER A 119 -8.53 26.54 0.65
C SER A 119 -8.91 25.26 -0.13
N VAL A 120 -9.14 24.13 0.56
CA VAL A 120 -9.67 22.94 -0.07
C VAL A 120 -11.10 23.16 -0.54
N ASN A 121 -11.36 22.89 -1.82
CA ASN A 121 -12.72 22.88 -2.38
C ASN A 121 -13.29 21.47 -2.28
N MET A 122 -14.21 21.23 -1.34
CA MET A 122 -14.83 19.92 -1.13
C MET A 122 -15.65 19.45 -2.32
N GLY A 123 -16.25 20.35 -3.09
CA GLY A 123 -16.92 20.00 -4.34
C GLY A 123 -15.93 19.39 -5.35
N THR A 124 -14.77 20.00 -5.50
CA THR A 124 -13.68 19.46 -6.36
C THR A 124 -13.18 18.13 -5.83
N VAL A 125 -12.93 18.00 -4.53
CA VAL A 125 -12.47 16.75 -3.89
C VAL A 125 -13.45 15.61 -4.15
N ALA A 126 -14.74 15.85 -4.03
CA ALA A 126 -15.78 14.84 -4.26
C ALA A 126 -15.78 14.27 -5.69
N THR A 127 -15.28 15.03 -6.68
CA THR A 127 -15.18 14.55 -8.06
C THR A 127 -13.95 13.68 -8.34
N ILE A 128 -12.92 13.75 -7.50
CA ILE A 128 -11.62 13.10 -7.75
C ILE A 128 -11.75 11.58 -7.96
N PRO A 129 -12.42 10.81 -7.09
CA PRO A 129 -12.53 9.36 -7.29
C PRO A 129 -13.15 8.99 -8.62
N GLY A 130 -14.26 9.61 -8.99
CA GLY A 130 -14.93 9.38 -10.27
C GLY A 130 -14.01 9.67 -11.46
N LYS A 131 -13.25 10.78 -11.41
CA LYS A 131 -12.25 11.12 -12.45
C LYS A 131 -11.09 10.11 -12.49
N CYS A 132 -10.81 9.42 -11.39
CA CYS A 132 -9.79 8.36 -11.30
C CYS A 132 -10.35 6.96 -11.60
N GLY A 133 -11.62 6.83 -11.96
CA GLY A 133 -12.29 5.55 -12.22
C GLY A 133 -12.51 4.72 -10.95
N VAL A 134 -12.65 5.37 -9.79
CA VAL A 134 -12.91 4.74 -8.50
C VAL A 134 -14.33 5.07 -8.05
N SER A 135 -15.11 4.03 -7.74
CA SER A 135 -16.42 4.18 -7.10
C SER A 135 -16.26 4.14 -5.58
N VAL A 136 -16.78 5.15 -4.92
CA VAL A 136 -16.80 5.24 -3.46
C VAL A 136 -18.26 5.13 -3.00
N PRO A 137 -18.62 4.16 -2.13
CA PRO A 137 -20.01 3.87 -1.77
C PRO A 137 -20.64 4.88 -0.78
N PHE A 138 -19.95 5.97 -0.46
CA PHE A 138 -20.41 7.02 0.44
C PHE A 138 -20.01 8.40 -0.06
N PRO A 139 -20.75 9.47 0.30
CA PRO A 139 -20.43 10.82 -0.12
C PRO A 139 -19.13 11.33 0.50
N ILE A 140 -18.28 11.97 -0.30
CA ILE A 140 -17.06 12.62 0.20
C ILE A 140 -17.42 14.04 0.61
N SER A 141 -17.66 14.22 1.91
CA SER A 141 -18.08 15.49 2.50
C SER A 141 -17.55 15.63 3.93
N MET A 142 -17.40 16.86 4.39
CA MET A 142 -17.08 17.13 5.80
C MET A 142 -18.22 16.72 6.75
N SER A 143 -19.46 16.61 6.27
CA SER A 143 -20.61 16.14 7.04
C SER A 143 -20.73 14.61 7.09
N THR A 144 -19.96 13.86 6.31
CA THR A 144 -20.01 12.40 6.29
C THR A 144 -19.70 11.81 7.67
N ASP A 145 -20.58 10.96 8.20
CA ASP A 145 -20.33 10.23 9.43
C ASP A 145 -19.42 9.02 9.12
N CYS A 146 -18.17 9.13 9.52
CA CYS A 146 -17.18 8.08 9.25
C CYS A 146 -17.49 6.75 9.95
N ASN A 147 -18.30 6.74 11.01
CA ASN A 147 -18.67 5.50 11.70
C ASN A 147 -19.72 4.69 10.93
N LYS A 148 -20.44 5.35 10.00
CA LYS A 148 -21.45 4.72 9.14
C LYS A 148 -20.92 4.30 7.79
N VAL A 149 -19.63 4.51 7.53
CA VAL A 149 -18.98 4.09 6.30
C VAL A 149 -18.72 2.58 6.36
N SER A 150 -19.33 1.82 5.44
CA SER A 150 -19.25 0.36 5.36
C SER A 150 -18.62 -0.13 4.06
#